data_020fa2730091add3bc9613edc1a8404f
#
_entry.id   020fa2730091add3bc9613edc1a8404f
#
_cell.length_a   1.000
_cell.length_b   1.000
_cell.length_c   1.000
_cell.angle_alpha   90.00
_cell.angle_beta   90.00
_cell.angle_gamma   90.00
#
_symmetry.space_group_name_H-M   'P 1'
#
loop_
_entity.id
_entity.type
_entity.pdbx_description
1 polymer ?
#
loop_
_entity_poly.entity_id
_entity_poly.type
_entity_poly.pdbx_seq_one_letter_code
_entity_poly.pdbx_strand_id
1 'polypeptide(L)'
;MDIKRHLKSALKQLGFDKPRKAQIIPMKTLDAGQDAIVIAATSSGKQVIYETVGLAHSDRLTIVIEPLLALIYNQVQTLKAHDISAEYIDKDTTKEDTEKILKKARKGKLNFLYVTPERLQNSTFLSVMKQTDIFMVVVDECHCVTEWGQTFRDAYLHIGEFIDKLEHKPVICACSATIPADSLNTIRDSLHMDKPAVLRSDLRRDNLILLKKDVTCNKKTLEARLEFRIKKLCKLIDKYHKDGSVLIFAQTTAYVDALYNILRERYTDEVTRYHSRVKPERHKKELLFDFLHGERKIMISTSAFSMGIDVSDIELVVHFNAPISMTDYIQQIGRAGRDGRKAHCVLFYDQNGDDDAVSDSFI
;
A
#
# COMPACT_ATOMS: atom_id res chain seq x y z
N MET A 1 -17.26 22.55 -5.08
CA MET A 1 -16.73 22.83 -3.73
C MET A 1 -15.23 23.07 -3.86
N ASP A 2 -14.73 24.16 -3.33
CA ASP A 2 -13.31 24.54 -3.47
C ASP A 2 -12.58 24.40 -2.13
N ILE A 3 -11.23 24.25 -2.16
CA ILE A 3 -10.37 24.21 -0.96
C ILE A 3 -9.79 25.60 -0.68
N LYS A 4 -9.36 25.84 0.58
CA LYS A 4 -8.76 27.11 0.99
C LYS A 4 -7.46 27.42 0.24
N ARG A 5 -7.06 28.70 0.21
CA ARG A 5 -5.90 29.17 -0.55
C ARG A 5 -4.59 28.49 -0.16
N HIS A 6 -4.34 28.28 1.14
CA HIS A 6 -3.12 27.61 1.64
C HIS A 6 -3.05 26.15 1.19
N LEU A 7 -4.18 25.41 1.20
CA LEU A 7 -4.26 24.06 0.66
C LEU A 7 -4.00 24.01 -0.85
N LYS A 8 -4.48 25.01 -1.61
CA LYS A 8 -4.18 25.10 -3.05
C LYS A 8 -2.70 25.34 -3.30
N SER A 9 -2.06 26.19 -2.49
CA SER A 9 -0.62 26.45 -2.58
C SER A 9 0.20 25.19 -2.32
N ALA A 10 -0.13 24.47 -1.25
CA ALA A 10 0.52 23.20 -0.90
C ALA A 10 0.32 22.13 -1.99
N LEU A 11 -0.89 21.99 -2.50
CA LEU A 11 -1.21 21.05 -3.58
C LEU A 11 -0.41 21.34 -4.85
N LYS A 12 -0.27 22.63 -5.20
CA LYS A 12 0.53 23.06 -6.35
C LYS A 12 2.01 22.74 -6.17
N GLN A 13 2.55 22.91 -4.96
CA GLN A 13 3.95 22.56 -4.65
C GLN A 13 4.18 21.05 -4.79
N LEU A 14 3.18 20.21 -4.50
CA LEU A 14 3.20 18.77 -4.74
C LEU A 14 3.03 18.39 -6.23
N GLY A 15 2.95 19.37 -7.16
CA GLY A 15 2.82 19.13 -8.59
C GLY A 15 1.40 18.90 -9.09
N PHE A 16 0.37 19.23 -8.29
CA PHE A 16 -1.03 19.04 -8.69
C PHE A 16 -1.77 20.37 -8.83
N ASP A 17 -2.43 20.60 -9.96
CA ASP A 17 -3.20 21.82 -10.19
C ASP A 17 -4.52 21.86 -9.43
N LYS A 18 -5.19 20.73 -9.29
CA LYS A 18 -6.52 20.60 -8.67
C LYS A 18 -6.66 19.31 -7.89
N PRO A 19 -7.36 19.32 -6.73
CA PRO A 19 -7.69 18.11 -6.03
C PRO A 19 -8.76 17.32 -6.80
N ARG A 20 -8.73 15.99 -6.69
CA ARG A 20 -9.85 15.15 -7.10
C ARG A 20 -11.05 15.39 -6.18
N LYS A 21 -12.29 15.21 -6.68
CA LYS A 21 -13.51 15.44 -5.87
C LYS A 21 -13.49 14.70 -4.53
N ALA A 22 -13.02 13.46 -4.52
CA ALA A 22 -12.92 12.63 -3.31
C ALA A 22 -11.90 13.11 -2.28
N GLN A 23 -10.94 13.96 -2.67
CA GLN A 23 -9.90 14.49 -1.77
C GLN A 23 -10.34 15.76 -1.04
N ILE A 24 -11.35 16.48 -1.55
CA ILE A 24 -11.74 17.82 -1.07
C ILE A 24 -12.24 17.77 0.38
N ILE A 25 -13.17 16.85 0.69
CA ILE A 25 -13.76 16.75 2.04
C ILE A 25 -12.71 16.29 3.07
N PRO A 26 -11.91 15.22 2.80
CA PRO A 26 -10.83 14.84 3.71
C PRO A 26 -9.82 15.96 3.98
N MET A 27 -9.36 16.68 2.95
CA MET A 27 -8.46 17.81 3.14
C MET A 27 -9.06 18.89 4.04
N LYS A 28 -10.33 19.24 3.86
CA LYS A 28 -11.02 20.25 4.68
C LYS A 28 -11.22 19.80 6.13
N THR A 29 -11.53 18.54 6.33
CA THR A 29 -11.73 17.95 7.65
C THR A 29 -10.44 18.00 8.48
N LEU A 30 -9.35 17.51 7.90
CA LEU A 30 -8.03 17.50 8.54
C LEU A 30 -7.49 18.93 8.75
N ASP A 31 -7.67 19.83 7.78
CA ASP A 31 -7.28 21.25 7.86
C ASP A 31 -8.05 22.01 8.97
N ALA A 32 -9.25 21.56 9.29
CA ALA A 32 -10.05 22.10 10.40
C ALA A 32 -9.64 21.54 11.78
N GLY A 33 -8.63 20.66 11.85
CA GLY A 33 -8.16 20.05 13.09
C GLY A 33 -9.02 18.87 13.57
N GLN A 34 -9.86 18.29 12.70
CA GLN A 34 -10.70 17.14 13.04
C GLN A 34 -10.05 15.83 12.59
N ASP A 35 -10.02 14.84 13.46
CA ASP A 35 -9.58 13.48 13.14
C ASP A 35 -10.40 12.88 12.01
N ALA A 36 -9.76 12.11 11.14
CA ALA A 36 -10.44 11.46 10.02
C ALA A 36 -9.98 10.04 9.77
N ILE A 37 -10.93 9.15 9.48
CA ILE A 37 -10.69 7.83 8.88
C ILE A 37 -11.04 7.93 7.40
N VAL A 38 -10.02 7.87 6.54
CA VAL A 38 -10.16 8.05 5.09
C VAL A 38 -10.09 6.69 4.39
N ILE A 39 -11.22 6.24 3.87
CA ILE A 39 -11.36 4.99 3.14
C ILE A 39 -11.45 5.31 1.64
N ALA A 40 -10.39 5.04 0.93
CA ALA A 40 -10.29 5.42 -0.47
C ALA A 40 -9.43 4.41 -1.25
N ALA A 41 -9.86 4.05 -2.46
CA ALA A 41 -9.19 3.05 -3.28
C ALA A 41 -7.67 3.29 -3.39
N THR A 42 -6.90 2.23 -3.59
CA THR A 42 -5.51 2.33 -4.06
C THR A 42 -5.51 3.18 -5.33
N SER A 43 -4.54 4.05 -5.53
CA SER A 43 -4.51 5.02 -6.66
C SER A 43 -5.51 6.19 -6.60
N SER A 44 -6.37 6.30 -5.59
CA SER A 44 -7.25 7.47 -5.42
C SER A 44 -6.52 8.74 -5.02
N GLY A 45 -5.25 8.62 -4.64
CA GLY A 45 -4.41 9.71 -4.15
C GLY A 45 -4.65 10.02 -2.67
N LYS A 46 -4.79 9.00 -1.81
CA LYS A 46 -4.82 9.15 -0.34
C LYS A 46 -3.62 9.94 0.17
N GLN A 47 -2.43 9.61 -0.32
CA GLN A 47 -1.18 10.28 -0.01
C GLN A 47 -1.26 11.79 -0.24
N VAL A 48 -1.80 12.22 -1.39
CA VAL A 48 -1.97 13.64 -1.72
C VAL A 48 -2.85 14.39 -0.71
N ILE A 49 -3.81 13.70 -0.05
CA ILE A 49 -4.66 14.31 0.96
C ILE A 49 -3.83 14.77 2.15
N TYR A 50 -3.13 13.84 2.81
CA TYR A 50 -2.39 14.17 4.02
C TYR A 50 -1.10 14.97 3.74
N GLU A 51 -0.46 14.77 2.60
CA GLU A 51 0.70 15.59 2.20
C GLU A 51 0.29 17.04 1.93
N THR A 52 -0.84 17.28 1.26
CA THR A 52 -1.35 18.63 1.03
C THR A 52 -1.64 19.34 2.34
N VAL A 53 -2.31 18.66 3.27
CA VAL A 53 -2.69 19.26 4.57
C VAL A 53 -1.46 19.46 5.45
N GLY A 54 -0.56 18.47 5.54
CA GLY A 54 0.69 18.59 6.29
C GLY A 54 1.58 19.72 5.77
N LEU A 55 1.70 19.87 4.45
CA LEU A 55 2.47 20.94 3.83
C LEU A 55 1.81 22.32 4.01
N ALA A 56 0.49 22.40 4.05
CA ALA A 56 -0.24 23.63 4.35
C ALA A 56 -0.03 24.13 5.80
N HIS A 57 0.43 23.24 6.69
CA HIS A 57 0.82 23.51 8.08
C HIS A 57 2.32 23.22 8.29
N SER A 58 3.15 23.64 7.36
CA SER A 58 4.59 23.35 7.26
C SER A 58 5.45 23.98 8.38
N ASP A 59 4.88 24.82 9.21
CA ASP A 59 5.46 25.34 10.47
C ASP A 59 5.51 24.27 11.57
N ARG A 60 4.77 23.19 11.41
CA ARG A 60 4.66 22.06 12.33
C ARG A 60 4.95 20.73 11.62
N LEU A 61 5.39 19.74 12.38
CA LEU A 61 5.75 18.42 11.84
C LEU A 61 4.51 17.57 11.51
N THR A 62 4.54 16.88 10.39
CA THR A 62 3.64 15.75 10.10
C THR A 62 4.44 14.45 10.21
N ILE A 63 3.99 13.54 11.08
CA ILE A 63 4.54 12.17 11.19
C ILE A 63 3.68 11.25 10.33
N VAL A 64 4.32 10.47 9.46
CA VAL A 64 3.64 9.44 8.65
C VAL A 64 4.13 8.07 9.10
N ILE A 65 3.21 7.27 9.60
CA ILE A 65 3.44 5.89 10.02
C ILE A 65 3.05 4.99 8.84
N GLU A 66 4.03 4.31 8.29
CA GLU A 66 3.90 3.48 7.08
C GLU A 66 4.62 2.15 7.32
N PRO A 67 3.96 0.98 7.10
CA PRO A 67 4.54 -0.31 7.42
C PRO A 67 5.64 -0.75 6.44
N LEU A 68 5.72 -0.13 5.26
CA LEU A 68 6.56 -0.60 4.17
C LEU A 68 7.71 0.35 3.84
N LEU A 69 8.94 -0.08 4.12
CA LEU A 69 10.16 0.70 3.86
C LEU A 69 10.29 1.14 2.40
N ALA A 70 9.90 0.30 1.43
CA ALA A 70 9.98 0.65 0.02
C ALA A 70 9.06 1.83 -0.34
N LEU A 71 7.86 1.90 0.28
CA LEU A 71 6.94 3.04 0.13
C LEU A 71 7.51 4.28 0.78
N ILE A 72 7.95 4.18 2.03
CA ILE A 72 8.59 5.27 2.78
C ILE A 72 9.69 5.91 1.92
N TYR A 73 10.59 5.08 1.38
CA TYR A 73 11.69 5.57 0.57
C TYR A 73 11.19 6.33 -0.66
N ASN A 74 10.26 5.75 -1.42
CA ASN A 74 9.73 6.37 -2.64
C ASN A 74 8.99 7.69 -2.34
N GLN A 75 8.15 7.72 -1.31
CA GLN A 75 7.40 8.91 -0.90
C GLN A 75 8.33 10.04 -0.47
N VAL A 76 9.34 9.73 0.35
CA VAL A 76 10.34 10.73 0.78
C VAL A 76 11.16 11.27 -0.41
N GLN A 77 11.56 10.42 -1.36
CA GLN A 77 12.27 10.90 -2.56
C GLN A 77 11.38 11.79 -3.42
N THR A 78 10.10 11.45 -3.57
CA THR A 78 9.13 12.28 -4.30
C THR A 78 8.97 13.66 -3.65
N LEU A 79 8.82 13.71 -2.32
CA LEU A 79 8.72 14.99 -1.61
C LEU A 79 9.99 15.84 -1.77
N LYS A 80 11.17 15.21 -1.65
CA LYS A 80 12.47 15.88 -1.85
C LYS A 80 12.62 16.42 -3.27
N ALA A 81 12.11 15.73 -4.28
CA ALA A 81 12.11 16.19 -5.67
C ALA A 81 11.23 17.44 -5.89
N HIS A 82 10.29 17.71 -4.99
CA HIS A 82 9.48 18.93 -4.94
C HIS A 82 9.98 19.96 -3.93
N ASP A 83 11.26 19.90 -3.52
CA ASP A 83 11.88 20.79 -2.54
C ASP A 83 11.15 20.83 -1.18
N ILE A 84 10.51 19.71 -0.79
CA ILE A 84 9.84 19.56 0.49
C ILE A 84 10.77 18.84 1.47
N SER A 85 10.93 19.41 2.68
CA SER A 85 11.77 18.83 3.72
C SER A 85 11.13 17.59 4.31
N ALA A 86 11.54 16.42 3.85
CA ALA A 86 11.08 15.12 4.31
C ALA A 86 12.25 14.20 4.63
N GLU A 87 12.14 13.44 5.72
CA GLU A 87 13.13 12.45 6.11
C GLU A 87 12.42 11.16 6.57
N TYR A 88 13.18 10.07 6.65
CA TYR A 88 12.68 8.82 7.23
C TYR A 88 13.68 8.24 8.24
N ILE A 89 13.17 7.43 9.15
CA ILE A 89 14.00 6.68 10.11
C ILE A 89 13.55 5.21 10.05
N ASP A 90 14.44 4.35 9.63
CA ASP A 90 14.27 2.90 9.58
C ASP A 90 15.27 2.16 10.48
N LYS A 91 15.29 0.82 10.37
CA LYS A 91 16.21 -0.02 11.15
C LYS A 91 17.68 0.12 10.70
N ASP A 92 17.92 0.52 9.45
CA ASP A 92 19.24 0.64 8.83
C ASP A 92 19.81 2.07 8.97
N THR A 93 18.99 3.03 9.42
CA THR A 93 19.42 4.42 9.69
C THR A 93 20.40 4.46 10.85
N THR A 94 21.59 5.04 10.62
CA THR A 94 22.63 5.12 11.65
C THR A 94 22.18 5.95 12.85
N LYS A 95 22.81 5.74 14.02
CA LYS A 95 22.51 6.55 15.21
C LYS A 95 22.77 8.04 14.96
N GLU A 96 23.88 8.36 14.29
CA GLU A 96 24.27 9.73 13.97
C GLU A 96 23.24 10.40 13.05
N ASP A 97 22.78 9.72 12.01
CA ASP A 97 21.77 10.27 11.11
C ASP A 97 20.41 10.37 11.79
N THR A 98 20.04 9.40 12.63
CA THR A 98 18.84 9.48 13.47
C THR A 98 18.86 10.74 14.34
N GLU A 99 19.97 11.02 15.03
CA GLU A 99 20.11 12.23 15.86
C GLU A 99 20.02 13.52 15.04
N LYS A 100 20.62 13.56 13.84
CA LYS A 100 20.52 14.71 12.92
C LYS A 100 19.07 14.95 12.50
N ILE A 101 18.33 13.89 12.12
CA ILE A 101 16.92 13.96 11.70
C ILE A 101 16.05 14.44 12.86
N LEU A 102 16.20 13.85 14.05
CA LEU A 102 15.43 14.23 15.24
C LEU A 102 15.72 15.68 15.67
N LYS A 103 16.96 16.14 15.52
CA LYS A 103 17.32 17.55 15.75
C LYS A 103 16.67 18.50 14.75
N LYS A 104 16.55 18.12 13.47
CA LYS A 104 15.82 18.89 12.46
C LYS A 104 14.33 18.97 12.82
N ALA A 105 13.71 17.84 13.18
CA ALA A 105 12.31 17.77 13.58
C ALA A 105 12.00 18.72 14.76
N ARG A 106 12.77 18.61 15.86
CA ARG A 106 12.60 19.47 17.04
C ARG A 106 12.77 20.97 16.75
N LYS A 107 13.55 21.32 15.73
CA LYS A 107 13.79 22.73 15.34
C LYS A 107 12.76 23.26 14.33
N GLY A 108 11.70 22.54 14.01
CA GLY A 108 10.71 22.92 13.00
C GLY A 108 11.28 23.03 11.57
N LYS A 109 12.37 22.28 11.27
CA LYS A 109 13.02 22.28 9.96
C LYS A 109 12.66 21.07 9.11
N LEU A 110 11.62 20.35 9.49
CA LEU A 110 11.16 19.14 8.82
C LEU A 110 9.65 19.21 8.68
N ASN A 111 9.16 19.08 7.44
CA ASN A 111 7.72 19.06 7.17
C ASN A 111 7.16 17.65 7.41
N PHE A 112 7.88 16.62 6.96
CA PHE A 112 7.44 15.22 7.06
C PHE A 112 8.51 14.34 7.65
N LEU A 113 8.11 13.49 8.60
CA LEU A 113 8.93 12.41 9.14
C LEU A 113 8.21 11.08 8.95
N TYR A 114 8.75 10.23 8.09
CA TYR A 114 8.24 8.89 7.84
C TYR A 114 8.92 7.88 8.76
N VAL A 115 8.13 7.03 9.38
CA VAL A 115 8.62 6.00 10.30
C VAL A 115 7.81 4.72 10.15
N THR A 116 8.45 3.59 10.49
CA THR A 116 7.70 2.35 10.69
C THR A 116 7.05 2.33 12.08
N PRO A 117 5.96 1.56 12.29
CA PRO A 117 5.27 1.51 13.59
C PRO A 117 6.21 1.13 14.75
N GLU A 118 7.17 0.23 14.52
CA GLU A 118 8.13 -0.23 15.53
C GLU A 118 9.01 0.91 16.08
N ARG A 119 9.24 1.95 15.28
CA ARG A 119 10.04 3.12 15.72
C ARG A 119 9.40 3.87 16.88
N LEU A 120 8.08 3.85 17.01
CA LEU A 120 7.34 4.58 18.02
C LEU A 120 7.64 4.12 19.46
N GLN A 121 8.10 2.87 19.61
CA GLN A 121 8.47 2.30 20.92
C GLN A 121 9.89 2.68 21.34
N ASN A 122 10.68 3.32 20.47
CA ASN A 122 12.04 3.73 20.80
C ASN A 122 12.03 4.92 21.77
N SER A 123 12.67 4.76 22.93
CA SER A 123 12.65 5.77 24.01
C SER A 123 13.28 7.10 23.60
N THR A 124 14.38 7.07 22.83
CA THR A 124 15.01 8.30 22.32
C THR A 124 14.12 9.02 21.34
N PHE A 125 13.49 8.29 20.41
CA PHE A 125 12.51 8.84 19.46
C PHE A 125 11.35 9.51 20.23
N LEU A 126 10.74 8.78 21.16
CA LEU A 126 9.61 9.27 21.95
C LEU A 126 9.98 10.53 22.75
N SER A 127 11.16 10.57 23.38
CA SER A 127 11.58 11.72 24.19
C SER A 127 11.71 13.01 23.36
N VAL A 128 12.16 12.88 22.10
CA VAL A 128 12.25 14.03 21.18
C VAL A 128 10.89 14.43 20.65
N MET A 129 10.04 13.45 20.26
CA MET A 129 8.70 13.74 19.71
C MET A 129 7.80 14.41 20.73
N LYS A 130 7.92 14.10 22.02
CA LYS A 130 7.18 14.81 23.09
C LYS A 130 7.43 16.32 23.09
N GLN A 131 8.61 16.75 22.69
CA GLN A 131 9.02 18.17 22.69
C GLN A 131 8.90 18.81 21.29
N THR A 132 8.37 18.09 20.32
CA THR A 132 8.24 18.55 18.94
C THR A 132 6.80 18.97 18.68
N ASP A 133 6.64 20.14 18.06
CA ASP A 133 5.30 20.60 17.66
C ASP A 133 4.81 19.79 16.45
N ILE A 134 3.91 18.86 16.72
CA ILE A 134 3.36 17.93 15.72
C ILE A 134 1.96 18.39 15.35
N PHE A 135 1.75 18.72 14.08
CA PHE A 135 0.43 19.06 13.56
C PHE A 135 -0.44 17.82 13.37
N MET A 136 0.11 16.78 12.71
CA MET A 136 -0.67 15.61 12.31
C MET A 136 0.13 14.32 12.43
N VAL A 137 -0.54 13.25 12.87
CA VAL A 137 -0.06 11.88 12.77
C VAL A 137 -0.92 11.15 11.74
N VAL A 138 -0.27 10.71 10.67
CA VAL A 138 -0.88 9.88 9.63
C VAL A 138 -0.59 8.43 9.92
N VAL A 139 -1.61 7.59 9.89
CA VAL A 139 -1.52 6.13 10.01
C VAL A 139 -1.96 5.54 8.69
N ASP A 140 -1.00 5.28 7.80
CA ASP A 140 -1.33 4.63 6.53
C ASP A 140 -1.50 3.13 6.72
N GLU A 141 -2.27 2.50 5.84
CA GLU A 141 -2.71 1.10 5.93
C GLU A 141 -3.27 0.74 7.33
N CYS A 142 -4.10 1.63 7.91
CA CYS A 142 -4.65 1.49 9.26
C CYS A 142 -5.49 0.21 9.47
N HIS A 143 -5.87 -0.51 8.41
CA HIS A 143 -6.48 -1.84 8.52
C HIS A 143 -5.57 -2.86 9.21
N CYS A 144 -4.25 -2.66 9.20
CA CYS A 144 -3.28 -3.49 9.93
C CYS A 144 -3.57 -3.55 11.44
N VAL A 145 -4.28 -2.58 12.01
CA VAL A 145 -4.76 -2.62 13.41
C VAL A 145 -5.68 -3.81 13.67
N THR A 146 -6.47 -4.21 12.68
CA THR A 146 -7.52 -5.24 12.81
C THR A 146 -7.17 -6.58 12.17
N GLU A 147 -6.17 -6.62 11.28
CA GLU A 147 -5.80 -7.85 10.58
C GLU A 147 -4.99 -8.80 11.47
N TRP A 148 -5.36 -10.09 11.41
CA TRP A 148 -4.77 -11.17 12.18
C TRP A 148 -3.51 -11.71 11.50
N GLY A 149 -2.34 -11.08 11.77
CA GLY A 149 -1.04 -11.52 11.23
C GLY A 149 0.11 -11.15 12.15
N GLN A 150 0.92 -12.13 12.54
CA GLN A 150 1.72 -12.20 13.76
C GLN A 150 2.85 -11.19 13.99
N THR A 151 3.21 -10.31 13.06
CA THR A 151 4.40 -9.45 13.25
C THR A 151 4.15 -7.95 13.10
N PHE A 152 3.22 -7.53 12.27
CA PHE A 152 2.92 -6.11 12.05
C PHE A 152 1.90 -5.55 13.04
N ARG A 153 0.99 -6.38 13.54
CA ARG A 153 -0.14 -5.95 14.37
C ARG A 153 0.29 -5.34 15.70
N ASP A 154 1.23 -5.97 16.40
CA ASP A 154 1.63 -5.53 17.73
C ASP A 154 2.14 -4.08 17.71
N ALA A 155 2.93 -3.71 16.69
CA ALA A 155 3.45 -2.37 16.56
C ALA A 155 2.36 -1.31 16.30
N TYR A 156 1.31 -1.65 15.54
CA TYR A 156 0.17 -0.74 15.29
C TYR A 156 -0.69 -0.52 16.53
N LEU A 157 -0.80 -1.49 17.44
CA LEU A 157 -1.56 -1.35 18.69
C LEU A 157 -0.94 -0.30 19.63
N HIS A 158 0.35 0.01 19.49
CA HIS A 158 1.04 1.00 20.32
C HIS A 158 0.98 2.44 19.75
N ILE A 159 0.35 2.66 18.60
CA ILE A 159 0.26 4.00 17.99
C ILE A 159 -0.57 4.94 18.88
N GLY A 160 -1.72 4.49 19.41
CA GLY A 160 -2.54 5.27 20.32
C GLY A 160 -1.76 5.67 21.58
N GLU A 161 -1.03 4.73 22.19
CA GLU A 161 -0.18 5.02 23.34
C GLU A 161 0.93 6.04 23.03
N PHE A 162 1.50 5.99 21.81
CA PHE A 162 2.46 7.00 21.37
C PHE A 162 1.82 8.38 21.30
N ILE A 163 0.62 8.49 20.70
CA ILE A 163 -0.12 9.75 20.54
C ILE A 163 -0.44 10.35 21.92
N ASP A 164 -0.88 9.55 22.87
CA ASP A 164 -1.20 10.01 24.24
C ASP A 164 0.02 10.53 25.02
N LYS A 165 1.22 10.09 24.64
CA LYS A 165 2.46 10.55 25.27
C LYS A 165 2.98 11.88 24.72
N LEU A 166 2.39 12.42 23.66
CA LEU A 166 2.77 13.72 23.09
C LEU A 166 2.24 14.86 23.97
N GLU A 167 2.97 15.97 24.03
CA GLU A 167 2.58 17.13 24.83
C GLU A 167 1.27 17.76 24.35
N HIS A 168 1.07 17.81 23.03
CA HIS A 168 -0.16 18.29 22.40
C HIS A 168 -0.71 17.18 21.49
N LYS A 169 -2.02 16.96 21.59
CA LYS A 169 -2.69 15.97 20.74
C LYS A 169 -2.69 16.46 19.28
N PRO A 170 -2.06 15.73 18.35
CA PRO A 170 -2.08 16.05 16.93
C PRO A 170 -3.42 15.67 16.31
N VAL A 171 -3.68 16.16 15.10
CA VAL A 171 -4.75 15.63 14.25
C VAL A 171 -4.39 14.23 13.80
N ILE A 172 -5.32 13.28 13.86
CA ILE A 172 -5.08 11.89 13.44
C ILE A 172 -5.74 11.65 12.09
N CYS A 173 -4.94 11.25 11.11
CA CYS A 173 -5.40 10.84 9.78
C CYS A 173 -5.15 9.34 9.58
N ALA A 174 -6.16 8.51 9.76
CA ALA A 174 -6.07 7.08 9.50
C ALA A 174 -6.52 6.78 8.06
N CYS A 175 -5.67 6.17 7.26
CA CYS A 175 -5.92 5.89 5.84
C CYS A 175 -5.89 4.40 5.55
N SER A 176 -6.82 3.92 4.71
CA SER A 176 -6.76 2.58 4.14
C SER A 176 -7.54 2.50 2.83
N ALA A 177 -7.22 1.49 2.02
CA ALA A 177 -8.01 1.18 0.83
C ALA A 177 -9.33 0.51 1.19
N THR A 178 -9.31 -0.34 2.19
CA THR A 178 -10.45 -1.14 2.65
C THR A 178 -10.47 -1.16 4.18
N ILE A 179 -11.65 -0.98 4.74
CA ILE A 179 -11.91 -1.17 6.17
C ILE A 179 -13.27 -1.85 6.29
N PRO A 180 -13.35 -3.08 6.82
CA PRO A 180 -14.61 -3.71 7.17
C PRO A 180 -15.42 -2.83 8.12
N ALA A 181 -16.75 -2.86 8.01
CA ALA A 181 -17.59 -1.96 8.79
C ALA A 181 -17.49 -2.19 10.31
N ASP A 182 -17.29 -3.43 10.71
CA ASP A 182 -17.07 -3.89 12.09
C ASP A 182 -15.72 -3.46 12.67
N SER A 183 -14.74 -3.19 11.82
CA SER A 183 -13.37 -2.83 12.21
C SER A 183 -13.20 -1.33 12.53
N LEU A 184 -14.15 -0.48 12.15
CA LEU A 184 -14.05 0.98 12.35
C LEU A 184 -13.91 1.39 13.81
N ASN A 185 -14.70 0.78 14.70
CA ASN A 185 -14.62 1.06 16.13
C ASN A 185 -13.28 0.62 16.70
N THR A 186 -12.78 -0.55 16.31
CA THR A 186 -11.47 -1.05 16.74
C THR A 186 -10.35 -0.11 16.32
N ILE A 187 -10.37 0.39 15.08
CA ILE A 187 -9.36 1.35 14.59
C ILE A 187 -9.45 2.66 15.36
N ARG A 188 -10.65 3.22 15.54
CA ARG A 188 -10.87 4.44 16.33
C ARG A 188 -10.30 4.31 17.75
N ASP A 189 -10.65 3.21 18.41
CA ASP A 189 -10.31 3.00 19.82
C ASP A 189 -8.81 2.70 19.98
N SER A 190 -8.21 1.91 19.09
CA SER A 190 -6.76 1.61 19.10
C SER A 190 -5.88 2.82 18.78
N LEU A 191 -6.37 3.76 17.97
CA LEU A 191 -5.66 4.99 17.63
C LEU A 191 -6.04 6.17 18.56
N HIS A 192 -6.88 5.95 19.57
CA HIS A 192 -7.36 6.96 20.53
C HIS A 192 -7.94 8.21 19.86
N MET A 193 -8.67 8.03 18.74
CA MET A 193 -9.29 9.12 17.97
C MET A 193 -10.53 9.64 18.66
N ASP A 194 -10.70 10.97 18.69
CA ASP A 194 -11.89 11.61 19.23
C ASP A 194 -12.90 11.94 18.11
N LYS A 195 -14.00 11.18 18.07
CA LYS A 195 -15.11 11.37 17.12
C LYS A 195 -14.64 11.62 15.68
N PRO A 196 -13.82 10.72 15.10
CA PRO A 196 -13.27 10.93 13.77
C PRO A 196 -14.37 10.99 12.72
N ALA A 197 -14.18 11.84 11.72
CA ALA A 197 -15.00 11.82 10.51
C ALA A 197 -14.66 10.57 9.69
N VAL A 198 -15.63 9.71 9.42
CA VAL A 198 -15.45 8.55 8.54
C VAL A 198 -15.77 8.96 7.11
N LEU A 199 -14.75 9.07 6.28
CA LEU A 199 -14.84 9.60 4.93
C LEU A 199 -14.57 8.49 3.92
N ARG A 200 -15.63 8.07 3.19
CA ARG A 200 -15.55 7.01 2.20
C ARG A 200 -15.61 7.60 0.79
N SER A 201 -14.63 7.29 -0.03
CA SER A 201 -14.74 7.54 -1.47
C SER A 201 -15.41 6.37 -2.18
N ASP A 202 -15.90 6.62 -3.39
CA ASP A 202 -16.33 5.53 -4.26
C ASP A 202 -15.12 4.65 -4.58
N LEU A 203 -15.22 3.37 -4.23
CA LEU A 203 -14.17 2.38 -4.46
C LEU A 203 -14.27 1.74 -5.85
N ARG A 204 -15.34 2.03 -6.60
CA ARG A 204 -15.54 1.45 -7.94
C ARG A 204 -14.46 1.94 -8.89
N ARG A 205 -13.99 1.00 -9.67
CA ARG A 205 -13.01 1.19 -10.72
C ARG A 205 -13.61 0.69 -12.03
N ASP A 206 -14.32 1.56 -12.76
CA ASP A 206 -15.05 1.21 -13.99
C ASP A 206 -14.14 0.71 -15.12
N ASN A 207 -12.85 0.96 -15.00
CA ASN A 207 -11.83 0.48 -15.94
C ASN A 207 -11.32 -0.94 -15.63
N LEU A 208 -11.71 -1.55 -14.51
CA LEU A 208 -11.32 -2.92 -14.17
C LEU A 208 -12.40 -3.90 -14.61
N ILE A 209 -12.01 -4.90 -15.40
CA ILE A 209 -12.87 -5.98 -15.86
C ILE A 209 -12.59 -7.19 -14.97
N LEU A 210 -13.51 -7.47 -14.05
CA LEU A 210 -13.39 -8.58 -13.11
C LEU A 210 -13.92 -9.86 -13.77
N LEU A 211 -13.12 -10.90 -13.79
CA LEU A 211 -13.43 -12.19 -14.38
C LEU A 211 -13.16 -13.33 -13.41
N LYS A 212 -14.10 -14.25 -13.28
CA LYS A 212 -13.90 -15.52 -12.59
C LYS A 212 -13.65 -16.61 -13.65
N LYS A 213 -12.58 -17.38 -13.49
CA LYS A 213 -12.22 -18.45 -14.41
C LYS A 213 -12.20 -19.78 -13.71
N ASP A 214 -13.13 -20.65 -14.09
CA ASP A 214 -13.14 -22.02 -13.61
C ASP A 214 -11.90 -22.78 -14.12
N VAL A 215 -11.13 -23.30 -13.18
CA VAL A 215 -9.94 -24.13 -13.39
C VAL A 215 -10.10 -25.52 -12.77
N THR A 216 -11.34 -25.87 -12.39
CA THR A 216 -11.68 -27.19 -11.89
C THR A 216 -11.30 -28.26 -12.91
N CYS A 217 -10.60 -29.28 -12.46
CA CYS A 217 -10.25 -30.40 -13.29
C CYS A 217 -10.27 -31.72 -12.51
N ASN A 218 -10.72 -32.81 -13.15
CA ASN A 218 -10.84 -34.13 -12.56
C ASN A 218 -9.53 -34.97 -12.65
N LYS A 219 -8.40 -34.33 -12.82
CA LYS A 219 -7.10 -35.03 -12.89
C LYS A 219 -6.66 -35.50 -11.51
N LYS A 220 -6.18 -36.75 -11.44
CA LYS A 220 -5.88 -37.43 -10.16
C LYS A 220 -4.59 -36.93 -9.49
N THR A 221 -3.62 -36.43 -10.24
CA THR A 221 -2.32 -36.00 -9.71
C THR A 221 -2.25 -34.49 -9.59
N LEU A 222 -1.55 -33.99 -8.57
CA LEU A 222 -1.31 -32.56 -8.35
C LEU A 222 -0.59 -31.94 -9.55
N GLU A 223 0.42 -32.63 -10.11
CA GLU A 223 1.16 -32.18 -11.30
C GLU A 223 0.23 -31.94 -12.49
N ALA A 224 -0.66 -32.90 -12.78
CA ALA A 224 -1.59 -32.78 -13.90
C ALA A 224 -2.63 -31.68 -13.68
N ARG A 225 -3.06 -31.39 -12.44
CA ARG A 225 -3.91 -30.24 -12.11
C ARG A 225 -3.14 -28.93 -12.32
N LEU A 226 -1.91 -28.85 -11.84
CA LEU A 226 -1.05 -27.69 -12.01
C LEU A 226 -0.80 -27.39 -13.50
N GLU A 227 -0.47 -28.41 -14.28
CA GLU A 227 -0.28 -28.28 -15.73
C GLU A 227 -1.54 -27.72 -16.43
N PHE A 228 -2.73 -28.19 -16.03
CA PHE A 228 -3.98 -27.69 -16.58
C PHE A 228 -4.22 -26.21 -16.23
N ARG A 229 -3.96 -25.81 -14.97
CA ARG A 229 -4.08 -24.40 -14.53
C ARG A 229 -3.08 -23.52 -15.27
N ILE A 230 -1.85 -23.98 -15.45
CA ILE A 230 -0.81 -23.25 -16.20
C ILE A 230 -1.21 -23.06 -17.67
N LYS A 231 -1.78 -24.08 -18.33
CA LYS A 231 -2.29 -23.94 -19.69
C LYS A 231 -3.41 -22.87 -19.80
N LYS A 232 -4.25 -22.76 -18.77
CA LYS A 232 -5.27 -21.71 -18.72
C LYS A 232 -4.61 -20.33 -18.49
N LEU A 233 -3.61 -20.24 -17.61
CA LEU A 233 -2.84 -19.03 -17.36
C LEU A 233 -2.16 -18.52 -18.61
N CYS A 234 -1.43 -19.37 -19.34
CA CYS A 234 -0.78 -18.99 -20.61
C CYS A 234 -1.78 -18.44 -21.62
N LYS A 235 -2.97 -19.08 -21.76
CA LYS A 235 -4.02 -18.56 -22.65
C LYS A 235 -4.54 -17.18 -22.25
N LEU A 236 -4.55 -16.85 -20.96
CA LEU A 236 -4.92 -15.51 -20.49
C LEU A 236 -3.83 -14.50 -20.80
N ILE A 237 -2.57 -14.86 -20.55
CA ILE A 237 -1.41 -14.00 -20.89
C ILE A 237 -1.43 -13.73 -22.40
N ASP A 238 -1.46 -14.75 -23.26
CA ASP A 238 -1.47 -14.62 -24.72
C ASP A 238 -2.64 -13.75 -25.23
N LYS A 239 -3.79 -13.78 -24.52
CA LYS A 239 -4.98 -13.04 -24.91
C LYS A 239 -4.95 -11.56 -24.50
N TYR A 240 -4.49 -11.29 -23.27
CA TYR A 240 -4.67 -9.98 -22.65
C TYR A 240 -3.36 -9.19 -22.47
N HIS A 241 -2.21 -9.87 -22.50
CA HIS A 241 -0.91 -9.20 -22.49
C HIS A 241 -0.61 -8.66 -23.89
N LYS A 242 -0.39 -7.34 -23.96
CA LYS A 242 -0.05 -6.65 -25.21
C LYS A 242 1.21 -5.81 -25.00
N ASP A 243 1.03 -4.59 -24.47
CA ASP A 243 2.09 -3.62 -24.25
C ASP A 243 2.35 -3.33 -22.76
N GLY A 244 1.35 -3.58 -21.91
CA GLY A 244 1.42 -3.34 -20.49
C GLY A 244 2.01 -4.50 -19.70
N SER A 245 2.00 -4.39 -18.38
CA SER A 245 2.55 -5.39 -17.47
C SER A 245 1.50 -6.40 -17.01
N VAL A 246 1.95 -7.61 -16.67
CA VAL A 246 1.14 -8.71 -16.13
C VAL A 246 1.60 -9.01 -14.71
N LEU A 247 0.66 -9.10 -13.79
CA LEU A 247 0.92 -9.46 -12.39
C LEU A 247 0.16 -10.73 -12.02
N ILE A 248 0.89 -11.76 -11.58
CA ILE A 248 0.34 -13.05 -11.20
C ILE A 248 0.58 -13.26 -9.72
N PHE A 249 -0.51 -13.37 -8.95
CA PHE A 249 -0.47 -13.69 -7.54
C PHE A 249 -0.60 -15.19 -7.30
N ALA A 250 0.33 -15.74 -6.52
CA ALA A 250 0.30 -17.12 -6.04
C ALA A 250 0.44 -17.17 -4.52
N GLN A 251 -0.21 -18.12 -3.90
CA GLN A 251 -0.34 -18.18 -2.43
C GLN A 251 0.98 -18.46 -1.71
N THR A 252 1.87 -19.26 -2.30
CA THR A 252 3.12 -19.67 -1.65
C THR A 252 4.35 -19.36 -2.49
N THR A 253 5.50 -19.22 -1.82
CA THR A 253 6.79 -19.05 -2.52
C THR A 253 7.12 -20.23 -3.44
N ALA A 254 6.69 -21.45 -3.08
CA ALA A 254 6.88 -22.64 -3.90
C ALA A 254 6.08 -22.56 -5.22
N TYR A 255 4.83 -22.08 -5.18
CA TYR A 255 4.06 -21.83 -6.39
C TYR A 255 4.68 -20.74 -7.27
N VAL A 256 5.17 -19.65 -6.65
CA VAL A 256 5.87 -18.58 -7.38
C VAL A 256 7.08 -19.12 -8.12
N ASP A 257 7.93 -19.93 -7.46
CA ASP A 257 9.12 -20.51 -8.06
C ASP A 257 8.79 -21.51 -9.16
N ALA A 258 7.78 -22.38 -8.96
CA ALA A 258 7.33 -23.33 -9.96
C ALA A 258 6.78 -22.63 -11.22
N LEU A 259 5.91 -21.63 -11.04
CA LEU A 259 5.36 -20.83 -12.13
C LEU A 259 6.46 -20.07 -12.87
N TYR A 260 7.41 -19.47 -12.14
CA TYR A 260 8.54 -18.76 -12.75
C TYR A 260 9.36 -19.68 -13.66
N ASN A 261 9.72 -20.86 -13.20
CA ASN A 261 10.51 -21.81 -13.99
C ASN A 261 9.78 -22.22 -15.28
N ILE A 262 8.47 -22.51 -15.17
CA ILE A 262 7.67 -22.96 -16.33
C ILE A 262 7.38 -21.80 -17.30
N LEU A 263 6.98 -20.63 -16.80
CA LEU A 263 6.65 -19.50 -17.66
C LEU A 263 7.89 -18.92 -18.34
N ARG A 264 9.06 -18.98 -17.70
CA ARG A 264 10.34 -18.56 -18.29
C ARG A 264 10.72 -19.34 -19.53
N GLU A 265 10.35 -20.62 -19.64
CA GLU A 265 10.58 -21.42 -20.85
C GLU A 265 9.78 -20.90 -22.05
N ARG A 266 8.60 -20.29 -21.78
CA ARG A 266 7.71 -19.79 -22.84
C ARG A 266 7.92 -18.32 -23.15
N TYR A 267 8.08 -17.47 -22.11
CA TYR A 267 8.14 -16.01 -22.24
C TYR A 267 9.55 -15.46 -21.98
N THR A 268 10.55 -16.35 -21.86
CA THR A 268 11.99 -16.03 -21.78
C THR A 268 12.34 -14.90 -20.82
N ASP A 269 12.87 -13.78 -21.32
CA ASP A 269 13.36 -12.66 -20.52
C ASP A 269 12.27 -11.72 -19.98
N GLU A 270 11.02 -11.93 -20.37
CA GLU A 270 9.90 -11.10 -19.88
C GLU A 270 9.45 -11.46 -18.46
N VAL A 271 9.80 -12.65 -17.95
CA VAL A 271 9.29 -13.17 -16.68
C VAL A 271 10.23 -12.84 -15.52
N THR A 272 9.66 -12.37 -14.44
CA THR A 272 10.35 -12.15 -13.17
C THR A 272 9.53 -12.65 -11.99
N ARG A 273 10.13 -12.72 -10.80
CA ARG A 273 9.46 -13.17 -9.58
C ARG A 273 9.81 -12.33 -8.37
N TYR A 274 8.88 -12.25 -7.40
CA TYR A 274 9.09 -11.50 -6.17
C TYR A 274 8.45 -12.20 -4.96
N HIS A 275 9.27 -12.57 -3.97
CA HIS A 275 8.81 -13.08 -2.67
C HIS A 275 9.94 -12.97 -1.62
N SER A 276 9.60 -13.16 -0.35
CA SER A 276 10.52 -12.96 0.79
C SER A 276 11.77 -13.87 0.77
N ARG A 277 11.70 -15.01 0.11
CA ARG A 277 12.81 -16.00 0.06
C ARG A 277 13.76 -15.83 -1.12
N VAL A 278 13.54 -14.86 -2.03
CA VAL A 278 14.50 -14.57 -3.11
C VAL A 278 15.79 -14.03 -2.50
N LYS A 279 16.90 -14.71 -2.75
CA LYS A 279 18.23 -14.32 -2.25
C LYS A 279 19.25 -14.31 -3.39
N PRO A 280 20.32 -13.52 -3.30
CA PRO A 280 20.54 -12.50 -2.25
C PRO A 280 19.54 -11.34 -2.39
N GLU A 281 19.41 -10.52 -1.34
CA GLU A 281 18.49 -9.36 -1.31
C GLU A 281 18.76 -8.37 -2.47
N ARG A 282 20.02 -8.24 -2.88
CA ARG A 282 20.39 -7.45 -4.05
C ARG A 282 19.70 -7.95 -5.32
N HIS A 283 19.70 -9.25 -5.56
CA HIS A 283 19.03 -9.84 -6.72
C HIS A 283 17.52 -9.63 -6.69
N LYS A 284 16.90 -9.72 -5.51
CA LYS A 284 15.48 -9.40 -5.33
C LYS A 284 15.16 -7.95 -5.71
N LYS A 285 16.03 -7.00 -5.36
CA LYS A 285 15.90 -5.59 -5.74
C LYS A 285 16.07 -5.39 -7.25
N GLU A 286 17.01 -6.09 -7.88
CA GLU A 286 17.23 -6.07 -9.32
C GLU A 286 16.00 -6.59 -10.09
N LEU A 287 15.45 -7.75 -9.70
CA LEU A 287 14.24 -8.31 -10.30
C LEU A 287 13.02 -7.39 -10.19
N LEU A 288 12.89 -6.70 -9.06
CA LEU A 288 11.86 -5.70 -8.87
C LEU A 288 12.10 -4.48 -9.76
N PHE A 289 13.33 -4.00 -9.82
CA PHE A 289 13.73 -2.86 -10.66
C PHE A 289 13.43 -3.12 -12.13
N ASP A 290 13.81 -4.29 -12.67
CA ASP A 290 13.53 -4.69 -14.05
C ASP A 290 12.03 -4.62 -14.36
N PHE A 291 11.18 -5.07 -13.45
CA PHE A 291 9.72 -5.00 -13.61
C PHE A 291 9.20 -3.56 -13.57
N LEU A 292 9.68 -2.75 -12.62
CA LEU A 292 9.25 -1.36 -12.46
C LEU A 292 9.61 -0.48 -13.67
N HIS A 293 10.69 -0.83 -14.39
CA HIS A 293 11.16 -0.10 -15.56
C HIS A 293 10.70 -0.73 -16.88
N GLY A 294 9.88 -1.78 -16.81
CA GLY A 294 9.32 -2.44 -18.00
C GLY A 294 10.28 -3.29 -18.80
N GLU A 295 11.49 -3.58 -18.26
CA GLU A 295 12.45 -4.52 -18.86
C GLU A 295 11.93 -5.95 -18.80
N ARG A 296 11.16 -6.26 -17.74
CA ARG A 296 10.41 -7.51 -17.57
C ARG A 296 8.96 -7.18 -17.35
N LYS A 297 8.06 -7.77 -18.11
CA LYS A 297 6.64 -7.40 -18.11
C LYS A 297 5.74 -8.37 -17.37
N ILE A 298 6.21 -9.56 -17.00
CA ILE A 298 5.41 -10.58 -16.31
C ILE A 298 6.01 -10.83 -14.93
N MET A 299 5.35 -10.35 -13.90
CA MET A 299 5.73 -10.56 -12.50
C MET A 299 4.89 -11.67 -11.87
N ILE A 300 5.55 -12.62 -11.22
CA ILE A 300 4.91 -13.63 -10.39
C ILE A 300 5.28 -13.36 -8.95
N SER A 301 4.29 -13.21 -8.07
CA SER A 301 4.56 -12.85 -6.68
C SER A 301 3.58 -13.49 -5.70
N THR A 302 4.00 -13.53 -4.43
CA THR A 302 3.09 -13.70 -3.30
C THR A 302 2.41 -12.38 -2.96
N SER A 303 1.54 -12.36 -1.94
CA SER A 303 0.95 -11.13 -1.40
C SER A 303 2.00 -10.08 -0.98
N ALA A 304 3.28 -10.45 -0.84
CA ALA A 304 4.38 -9.51 -0.57
C ALA A 304 4.51 -8.38 -1.61
N PHE A 305 3.97 -8.55 -2.81
CA PHE A 305 3.90 -7.52 -3.86
C PHE A 305 2.64 -6.64 -3.75
N SER A 306 1.69 -7.01 -2.89
CA SER A 306 0.40 -6.32 -2.81
C SER A 306 0.48 -4.93 -2.17
N MET A 307 1.51 -4.64 -1.41
CA MET A 307 1.70 -3.37 -0.72
C MET A 307 2.86 -2.57 -1.32
N GLY A 308 2.67 -1.28 -1.48
CA GLY A 308 3.75 -0.33 -1.65
C GLY A 308 4.44 -0.19 -3.01
N ILE A 309 4.08 -0.94 -4.01
CA ILE A 309 4.72 -0.86 -5.32
C ILE A 309 3.80 -0.12 -6.30
N ASP A 310 4.30 0.93 -6.93
CA ASP A 310 3.56 1.70 -7.91
C ASP A 310 4.00 1.33 -9.33
N VAL A 311 3.14 0.60 -10.03
CA VAL A 311 3.25 0.29 -11.46
C VAL A 311 1.97 0.77 -12.11
N SER A 312 2.08 1.67 -13.06
CA SER A 312 0.91 2.35 -13.64
C SER A 312 0.22 1.56 -14.74
N ASP A 313 0.94 0.66 -15.41
CA ASP A 313 0.53 0.05 -16.69
C ASP A 313 0.16 -1.44 -16.60
N ILE A 314 -0.21 -1.94 -15.42
CA ILE A 314 -0.65 -3.34 -15.27
C ILE A 314 -1.99 -3.53 -15.98
N GLU A 315 -1.98 -4.29 -17.07
CA GLU A 315 -3.16 -4.58 -17.90
C GLU A 315 -3.85 -5.91 -17.55
N LEU A 316 -3.13 -6.82 -16.88
CA LEU A 316 -3.65 -8.11 -16.45
C LEU A 316 -3.18 -8.46 -15.05
N VAL A 317 -4.12 -8.68 -14.14
CA VAL A 317 -3.87 -9.30 -12.83
C VAL A 317 -4.50 -10.68 -12.81
N VAL A 318 -3.74 -11.71 -12.45
CA VAL A 318 -4.26 -13.07 -12.30
C VAL A 318 -4.02 -13.58 -10.88
N HIS A 319 -5.07 -13.96 -10.20
CA HIS A 319 -4.97 -14.72 -8.95
C HIS A 319 -4.93 -16.20 -9.32
N PHE A 320 -3.74 -16.78 -9.28
CA PHE A 320 -3.53 -18.20 -9.58
C PHE A 320 -4.10 -19.10 -8.47
N ASN A 321 -4.08 -18.61 -7.23
CA ASN A 321 -4.82 -19.13 -6.08
C ASN A 321 -5.69 -18.01 -5.52
N ALA A 322 -6.77 -18.37 -4.82
CA ALA A 322 -7.62 -17.39 -4.16
C ALA A 322 -6.81 -16.60 -3.10
N PRO A 323 -7.00 -15.28 -3.00
CA PRO A 323 -6.43 -14.47 -1.93
C PRO A 323 -6.95 -14.91 -0.56
N ILE A 324 -6.21 -14.61 0.50
CA ILE A 324 -6.57 -15.01 1.87
C ILE A 324 -7.81 -14.23 2.38
N SER A 325 -7.99 -13.00 1.90
CA SER A 325 -9.10 -12.13 2.31
C SER A 325 -9.62 -11.29 1.17
N MET A 326 -10.84 -10.74 1.33
CA MET A 326 -11.42 -9.75 0.41
C MET A 326 -10.58 -8.47 0.38
N THR A 327 -9.99 -8.08 1.50
CA THR A 327 -9.07 -6.95 1.59
C THR A 327 -7.86 -7.16 0.68
N ASP A 328 -7.20 -8.32 0.76
CA ASP A 328 -6.09 -8.67 -0.12
C ASP A 328 -6.51 -8.63 -1.59
N TYR A 329 -7.65 -9.22 -1.90
CA TYR A 329 -8.17 -9.22 -3.27
C TYR A 329 -8.31 -7.81 -3.83
N ILE A 330 -9.00 -6.91 -3.08
CA ILE A 330 -9.22 -5.53 -3.52
C ILE A 330 -7.90 -4.75 -3.65
N GLN A 331 -6.95 -4.97 -2.74
CA GLN A 331 -5.62 -4.35 -2.82
C GLN A 331 -4.83 -4.84 -4.04
N GLN A 332 -4.90 -6.14 -4.32
CA GLN A 332 -4.19 -6.78 -5.42
C GLN A 332 -4.76 -6.38 -6.78
N ILE A 333 -6.09 -6.42 -6.98
CA ILE A 333 -6.71 -5.91 -8.22
C ILE A 333 -6.54 -4.40 -8.36
N GLY A 334 -6.44 -3.66 -7.25
CA GLY A 334 -6.19 -2.22 -7.23
C GLY A 334 -4.85 -1.81 -7.86
N ARG A 335 -3.96 -2.77 -8.16
CA ARG A 335 -2.72 -2.55 -8.93
C ARG A 335 -2.98 -2.37 -10.41
N ALA A 336 -4.05 -2.94 -10.93
CA ALA A 336 -4.38 -2.90 -12.34
C ALA A 336 -4.90 -1.53 -12.81
N GLY A 337 -4.56 -1.13 -14.02
CA GLY A 337 -5.13 0.01 -14.74
C GLY A 337 -5.02 1.34 -13.98
N ARG A 338 -3.92 1.63 -13.30
CA ARG A 338 -3.73 2.90 -12.59
C ARG A 338 -3.62 4.09 -13.53
N ASP A 339 -3.21 3.85 -14.75
CA ASP A 339 -3.17 4.81 -15.85
C ASP A 339 -4.56 5.14 -16.45
N GLY A 340 -5.63 4.49 -15.95
CA GLY A 340 -7.00 4.67 -16.41
C GLY A 340 -7.38 3.78 -17.60
N ARG A 341 -6.45 3.05 -18.21
CA ARG A 341 -6.75 2.08 -19.27
C ARG A 341 -7.53 0.89 -18.70
N LYS A 342 -8.28 0.21 -19.56
CA LYS A 342 -8.98 -1.03 -19.20
C LYS A 342 -7.97 -2.09 -18.82
N ALA A 343 -8.20 -2.75 -17.69
CA ALA A 343 -7.37 -3.84 -17.19
C ALA A 343 -8.23 -5.03 -16.77
N HIS A 344 -7.71 -6.24 -16.98
CA HIS A 344 -8.40 -7.47 -16.64
C HIS A 344 -7.88 -8.02 -15.32
N CYS A 345 -8.82 -8.36 -14.43
CA CYS A 345 -8.51 -9.01 -13.16
C CYS A 345 -9.19 -10.37 -13.14
N VAL A 346 -8.41 -11.44 -13.19
CA VAL A 346 -8.92 -12.81 -13.33
C VAL A 346 -8.66 -13.60 -12.07
N LEU A 347 -9.71 -14.09 -11.42
CA LEU A 347 -9.64 -15.00 -10.30
C LEU A 347 -9.79 -16.45 -10.79
N PHE A 348 -8.80 -17.29 -10.56
CA PHE A 348 -8.92 -18.74 -10.75
C PHE A 348 -9.72 -19.34 -9.60
N TYR A 349 -10.67 -20.18 -9.95
CA TYR A 349 -11.57 -20.83 -9.03
C TYR A 349 -11.59 -22.34 -9.30
N ASP A 350 -11.42 -23.14 -8.28
CA ASP A 350 -11.46 -24.62 -8.32
C ASP A 350 -12.54 -25.13 -7.37
N GLN A 351 -13.57 -25.78 -7.90
CA GLN A 351 -14.68 -26.34 -7.10
C GLN A 351 -14.28 -27.56 -6.25
N ASN A 352 -13.17 -28.22 -6.60
CA ASN A 352 -12.70 -29.43 -5.88
C ASN A 352 -11.73 -29.13 -4.73
N GLY A 353 -11.61 -27.85 -4.35
CA GLY A 353 -11.24 -27.45 -3.03
C GLY A 353 -9.78 -27.48 -2.59
N ASP A 354 -8.79 -27.01 -3.37
CA ASP A 354 -7.57 -26.50 -2.72
C ASP A 354 -7.71 -25.02 -2.28
N ASP A 355 -8.80 -24.37 -2.74
CA ASP A 355 -9.13 -22.95 -2.50
C ASP A 355 -10.38 -22.77 -1.61
N ASP A 356 -10.97 -23.85 -1.03
CA ASP A 356 -12.33 -23.88 -0.48
C ASP A 356 -12.60 -22.94 0.69
N ALA A 357 -11.63 -22.71 1.58
CA ALA A 357 -11.88 -21.89 2.77
C ALA A 357 -12.08 -20.39 2.46
N VAL A 358 -11.70 -19.95 1.27
CA VAL A 358 -11.74 -18.53 0.88
C VAL A 358 -12.70 -18.28 -0.29
N SER A 359 -12.97 -19.32 -1.11
CA SER A 359 -13.85 -19.20 -2.29
C SER A 359 -15.31 -18.85 -1.91
N ASP A 360 -15.81 -19.34 -0.77
CA ASP A 360 -17.17 -19.08 -0.29
C ASP A 360 -17.41 -17.61 0.09
N SER A 361 -16.36 -16.88 0.44
CA SER A 361 -16.46 -15.44 0.72
C SER A 361 -16.47 -14.55 -0.53
N PHE A 362 -16.23 -15.13 -1.73
CA PHE A 362 -16.21 -14.42 -3.01
C PHE A 362 -17.41 -14.75 -3.94
N ILE A 363 -18.31 -15.60 -3.49
CA ILE A 363 -19.56 -15.96 -4.17
C ILE A 363 -20.70 -15.13 -3.61
#